data_e00eb023a49b32dacfa07255389d4998
#
_entry.id   e00eb023a49b32dacfa07255389d4998
#
_cell.length_a   1.000
_cell.length_b   1.000
_cell.length_c   1.000
_cell.angle_alpha   90.00
_cell.angle_beta   90.00
_cell.angle_gamma   90.00
#
_symmetry.space_group_name_H-M   'P 1'
#
loop_
_entity.id
_entity.type
_entity.pdbx_description
1 polymer ?
#
loop_
_entity_poly.entity_id
_entity_poly.type
_entity_poly.pdbx_seq_one_letter_code
_entity_poly.pdbx_strand_id
1 'polypeptide(L)'
;MLFRSRYTGRVTVPVLWDRKTETIVNNESSEIIRMLNCEFAAFATKPLRDMYPEALRGEIDRWNELIYRTVNNGVYRAGFATAQDKYEQAVSELFATLDWLEKRLAGRRWLCGARFTEADVRLFTTLARFDAVYYSHFKCNLRRLVDYPRLWRYTRRFYALPGVAQTVDLAEIKSHYYRSMKHINPTQIVPKGPILSFTGA
;
A
#
# COMPACT_ATOMS: atom_id res chain seq x y z
N MET A 1 -15.98 -13.59 25.85
CA MET A 1 -15.71 -12.42 26.69
C MET A 1 -15.76 -11.19 25.79
N LEU A 2 -16.81 -10.38 25.87
CA LEU A 2 -16.93 -9.16 25.07
C LEU A 2 -16.02 -8.10 25.70
N PHE A 3 -14.90 -7.79 25.05
CA PHE A 3 -14.08 -6.64 25.41
C PHE A 3 -14.93 -5.37 25.17
N ARG A 4 -15.49 -4.81 26.23
CA ARG A 4 -16.05 -3.45 26.22
C ARG A 4 -14.87 -2.47 26.25
N SER A 5 -14.30 -2.21 25.07
CA SER A 5 -13.34 -1.13 24.90
C SER A 5 -14.03 0.20 25.23
N ARG A 6 -13.40 1.05 26.04
CA ARG A 6 -13.80 2.44 26.26
C ARG A 6 -13.35 3.36 25.11
N TYR A 7 -12.76 2.79 24.09
CA TYR A 7 -12.30 3.52 22.90
C TYR A 7 -13.50 4.01 22.10
N THR A 8 -13.55 5.31 21.86
CA THR A 8 -14.67 5.98 21.18
C THR A 8 -14.34 6.38 19.74
N GLY A 9 -13.14 6.13 19.29
CA GLY A 9 -12.68 6.45 17.94
C GLY A 9 -12.99 5.36 16.91
N ARG A 10 -12.62 5.62 15.66
CA ARG A 10 -12.73 4.65 14.58
C ARG A 10 -11.74 3.50 14.81
N VAL A 11 -12.21 2.26 14.75
CA VAL A 11 -11.34 1.08 14.81
C VAL A 11 -10.68 0.88 13.45
N THR A 12 -9.41 1.23 13.37
CA THR A 12 -8.58 1.09 12.17
C THR A 12 -7.27 0.37 12.51
N VAL A 13 -6.62 -0.19 11.51
CA VAL A 13 -5.28 -0.76 11.58
C VAL A 13 -4.33 0.07 10.73
N PRO A 14 -3.06 0.20 11.14
CA PRO A 14 -2.38 -0.42 12.29
C PRO A 14 -2.71 0.25 13.63
N VAL A 15 -2.33 -0.42 14.73
CA VAL A 15 -2.31 0.15 16.08
C VAL A 15 -0.97 -0.17 16.71
N LEU A 16 -0.23 0.87 17.10
CA LEU A 16 0.95 0.73 17.95
C LEU A 16 0.51 0.82 19.41
N TRP A 17 0.66 -0.28 20.14
CA TRP A 17 0.20 -0.45 21.51
C TRP A 17 1.37 -0.55 22.49
N ASP A 18 1.35 0.26 23.55
CA ASP A 18 2.27 0.12 24.67
C ASP A 18 1.67 -0.85 25.72
N ARG A 19 2.31 -1.99 25.88
CA ARG A 19 1.90 -3.02 26.85
C ARG A 19 2.15 -2.64 28.30
N LYS A 20 3.09 -1.73 28.58
CA LYS A 20 3.46 -1.32 29.93
C LYS A 20 2.46 -0.31 30.50
N THR A 21 2.08 0.66 29.67
CA THR A 21 1.12 1.71 30.05
C THR A 21 -0.32 1.37 29.65
N GLU A 22 -0.52 0.25 28.93
CA GLU A 22 -1.82 -0.20 28.41
C GLU A 22 -2.55 0.87 27.60
N THR A 23 -1.80 1.59 26.73
CA THR A 23 -2.34 2.67 25.91
C THR A 23 -2.00 2.50 24.44
N ILE A 24 -2.81 3.12 23.58
CA ILE A 24 -2.49 3.30 22.17
C ILE A 24 -1.46 4.43 22.08
N VAL A 25 -0.29 4.13 21.52
CA VAL A 25 0.74 5.12 21.21
C VAL A 25 0.38 5.89 19.94
N ASN A 26 0.01 5.16 18.90
CA ASN A 26 -0.37 5.74 17.60
C ASN A 26 -1.17 4.72 16.77
N ASN A 27 -2.05 5.20 15.91
CA ASN A 27 -2.80 4.36 14.96
C ASN A 27 -2.78 4.93 13.52
N GLU A 28 -1.90 5.90 13.25
CA GLU A 28 -1.69 6.42 11.91
C GLU A 28 -0.44 5.79 11.28
N SER A 29 -0.64 5.01 10.21
CA SER A 29 0.44 4.26 9.57
C SER A 29 1.59 5.14 9.08
N SER A 30 1.30 6.34 8.61
CA SER A 30 2.30 7.31 8.14
C SER A 30 3.24 7.79 9.25
N GLU A 31 2.74 7.89 10.47
CA GLU A 31 3.54 8.26 11.64
C GLU A 31 4.28 7.05 12.22
N ILE A 32 3.61 5.89 12.30
CA ILE A 32 4.22 4.66 12.81
C ILE A 32 5.46 4.26 12.00
N ILE A 33 5.43 4.35 10.66
CA ILE A 33 6.61 4.03 9.84
C ILE A 33 7.78 5.01 10.11
N ARG A 34 7.50 6.28 10.41
CA ARG A 34 8.51 7.26 10.81
C ARG A 34 9.05 6.98 12.20
N MET A 35 8.19 6.61 13.16
CA MET A 35 8.64 6.14 14.48
C MET A 35 9.58 4.95 14.37
N LEU A 36 9.26 3.96 13.51
CA LEU A 36 10.12 2.81 13.26
C LEU A 36 11.47 3.20 12.62
N ASN A 37 11.50 4.27 11.83
CA ASN A 37 12.72 4.77 11.22
C ASN A 37 13.64 5.52 12.20
N CYS A 38 13.08 6.18 13.21
CA CYS A 38 13.80 7.08 14.12
C CYS A 38 13.82 6.55 15.57
N GLU A 39 12.64 6.51 16.20
CA GLU A 39 12.51 6.28 17.65
C GLU A 39 12.93 4.88 18.08
N PHE A 40 12.74 3.90 17.21
CA PHE A 40 13.13 2.51 17.47
C PHE A 40 14.54 2.16 16.97
N ALA A 41 15.30 3.13 16.46
CA ALA A 41 16.64 2.88 15.90
C ALA A 41 17.61 2.25 16.95
N ALA A 42 17.49 2.63 18.22
CA ALA A 42 18.32 2.09 19.30
C ALA A 42 18.10 0.58 19.54
N PHE A 43 16.98 0.01 19.10
CA PHE A 43 16.66 -1.42 19.25
C PHE A 43 17.02 -2.23 17.99
N ALA A 44 17.49 -1.58 16.94
CA ALA A 44 17.87 -2.26 15.71
C ALA A 44 19.16 -3.08 15.89
N THR A 45 19.11 -4.34 15.49
CA THR A 45 20.28 -5.24 15.52
C THR A 45 21.25 -5.02 14.35
N LYS A 46 20.84 -4.23 13.36
CA LYS A 46 21.63 -3.86 12.19
C LYS A 46 21.47 -2.36 11.93
N PRO A 47 22.46 -1.70 11.30
CA PRO A 47 22.34 -0.31 10.92
C PRO A 47 21.07 -0.07 10.11
N LEU A 48 20.19 0.81 10.58
CA LEU A 48 18.98 1.21 9.86
C LEU A 48 19.37 2.11 8.69
N ARG A 49 18.74 1.87 7.56
CA ARG A 49 18.75 2.82 6.46
C ARG A 49 17.73 3.90 6.78
N ASP A 50 18.16 5.15 6.85
CA ASP A 50 17.22 6.26 6.95
C ASP A 50 16.34 6.32 5.67
N MET A 51 15.04 6.09 5.85
CA MET A 51 14.03 6.06 4.80
C MET A 51 13.40 7.43 4.57
N TYR A 52 13.71 8.41 5.42
CA TYR A 52 13.20 9.78 5.36
C TYR A 52 14.32 10.81 5.57
N PRO A 53 15.39 10.74 4.73
CA PRO A 53 16.55 11.59 4.88
C PRO A 53 16.21 13.06 4.64
N GLU A 54 16.79 13.94 5.43
CA GLU A 54 16.50 15.38 5.47
C GLU A 54 16.51 16.03 4.07
N ALA A 55 17.55 15.77 3.29
CA ALA A 55 17.70 16.33 1.94
C ALA A 55 16.60 15.93 0.94
N LEU A 56 15.82 14.87 1.24
CA LEU A 56 14.76 14.37 0.37
C LEU A 56 13.35 14.53 0.96
N ARG A 57 13.19 15.04 2.19
CA ARG A 57 11.89 15.13 2.87
C ARG A 57 10.83 15.81 2.02
N GLY A 58 11.14 16.97 1.45
CA GLY A 58 10.20 17.70 0.61
C GLY A 58 9.78 16.94 -0.67
N GLU A 59 10.68 16.13 -1.27
CA GLU A 59 10.31 15.27 -2.40
C GLU A 59 9.48 14.08 -1.94
N ILE A 60 9.87 13.44 -0.85
CA ILE A 60 9.17 12.29 -0.25
C ILE A 60 7.74 12.69 0.15
N ASP A 61 7.55 13.83 0.79
CA ASP A 61 6.24 14.29 1.24
C ASP A 61 5.30 14.59 0.06
N ARG A 62 5.80 15.21 -1.01
CA ARG A 62 5.03 15.38 -2.25
C ARG A 62 4.61 14.06 -2.88
N TRP A 63 5.52 13.04 -2.87
CA TRP A 63 5.18 11.69 -3.31
C TRP A 63 4.12 11.05 -2.44
N ASN A 64 4.28 11.13 -1.13
CA ASN A 64 3.36 10.55 -0.17
C ASN A 64 1.95 11.12 -0.30
N GLU A 65 1.82 12.44 -0.46
CA GLU A 65 0.53 13.11 -0.65
C GLU A 65 -0.15 12.65 -1.94
N LEU A 66 0.57 12.68 -3.07
CA LEU A 66 0.04 12.24 -4.36
C LEU A 66 -0.39 10.77 -4.33
N ILE A 67 0.51 9.88 -3.87
CA ILE A 67 0.27 8.44 -3.81
C ILE A 67 -0.87 8.12 -2.87
N TYR A 68 -0.92 8.75 -1.69
CA TYR A 68 -2.00 8.52 -0.75
C TYR A 68 -3.36 8.88 -1.36
N ARG A 69 -3.50 10.08 -1.90
CA ARG A 69 -4.75 10.58 -2.44
C ARG A 69 -5.26 9.79 -3.65
N THR A 70 -4.38 9.49 -4.59
CA THR A 70 -4.78 8.96 -5.92
C THR A 70 -4.58 7.46 -6.07
N VAL A 71 -3.67 6.84 -5.30
CA VAL A 71 -3.35 5.42 -5.39
C VAL A 71 -3.78 4.67 -4.14
N ASN A 72 -3.17 4.92 -2.97
CA ASN A 72 -3.47 4.13 -1.76
C ASN A 72 -4.94 4.27 -1.35
N ASN A 73 -5.45 5.50 -1.25
CA ASN A 73 -6.86 5.76 -0.97
C ASN A 73 -7.72 5.73 -2.24
N GLY A 74 -7.11 5.98 -3.41
CA GLY A 74 -7.78 6.01 -4.71
C GLY A 74 -8.48 4.69 -5.03
N VAL A 75 -7.82 3.55 -4.81
CA VAL A 75 -8.42 2.23 -5.03
C VAL A 75 -9.64 1.99 -4.12
N TYR A 76 -9.61 2.49 -2.88
CA TYR A 76 -10.74 2.39 -1.94
C TYR A 76 -11.88 3.35 -2.33
N ARG A 77 -11.56 4.56 -2.78
CA ARG A 77 -12.56 5.50 -3.29
C ARG A 77 -13.31 4.91 -4.49
N ALA A 78 -12.61 4.21 -5.37
CA ALA A 78 -13.24 3.48 -6.47
C ALA A 78 -14.07 2.30 -5.97
N GLY A 79 -13.50 1.44 -5.13
CA GLY A 79 -14.13 0.22 -4.65
C GLY A 79 -15.37 0.44 -3.79
N PHE A 80 -15.42 1.53 -3.03
CA PHE A 80 -16.52 1.88 -2.12
C PHE A 80 -17.47 2.92 -2.69
N ALA A 81 -17.26 3.35 -3.94
CA ALA A 81 -18.16 4.30 -4.57
C ALA A 81 -19.58 3.70 -4.71
N THR A 82 -20.58 4.49 -4.33
CA THR A 82 -22.01 4.16 -4.47
C THR A 82 -22.71 4.93 -5.58
N ALA A 83 -21.97 5.85 -6.25
CA ALA A 83 -22.44 6.62 -7.38
C ALA A 83 -21.46 6.51 -8.55
N GLN A 84 -21.97 6.43 -9.76
CA GLN A 84 -21.17 6.21 -10.97
C GLN A 84 -20.13 7.31 -11.20
N ASP A 85 -20.53 8.58 -11.07
CA ASP A 85 -19.65 9.73 -11.22
C ASP A 85 -18.46 9.71 -10.25
N LYS A 86 -18.68 9.28 -9.01
CA LYS A 86 -17.64 9.16 -7.97
C LYS A 86 -16.66 8.02 -8.26
N TYR A 87 -17.18 6.91 -8.76
CA TYR A 87 -16.35 5.80 -9.23
C TYR A 87 -15.48 6.23 -10.41
N GLU A 88 -16.08 6.83 -11.45
CA GLU A 88 -15.36 7.27 -12.65
C GLU A 88 -14.28 8.30 -12.34
N GLN A 89 -14.58 9.26 -11.44
CA GLN A 89 -13.60 10.23 -10.98
C GLN A 89 -12.41 9.52 -10.30
N ALA A 90 -12.69 8.63 -9.33
CA ALA A 90 -11.65 7.93 -8.59
C ALA A 90 -10.76 7.07 -9.50
N VAL A 91 -11.36 6.33 -10.43
CA VAL A 91 -10.65 5.50 -11.40
C VAL A 91 -9.81 6.34 -12.35
N SER A 92 -10.35 7.46 -12.86
CA SER A 92 -9.62 8.36 -13.75
C SER A 92 -8.38 8.97 -13.06
N GLU A 93 -8.53 9.45 -11.82
CA GLU A 93 -7.41 9.99 -11.04
C GLU A 93 -6.35 8.91 -10.75
N LEU A 94 -6.78 7.70 -10.39
CA LEU A 94 -5.89 6.55 -10.14
C LEU A 94 -5.05 6.23 -11.38
N PHE A 95 -5.70 6.01 -12.51
CA PHE A 95 -5.00 5.60 -13.74
C PHE A 95 -4.16 6.71 -14.34
N ALA A 96 -4.58 7.97 -14.25
CA ALA A 96 -3.73 9.11 -14.62
C ALA A 96 -2.43 9.12 -13.79
N THR A 97 -2.52 8.82 -12.50
CA THR A 97 -1.33 8.72 -11.63
C THR A 97 -0.47 7.52 -11.98
N LEU A 98 -1.04 6.35 -12.25
CA LEU A 98 -0.29 5.15 -12.67
C LEU A 98 0.41 5.39 -14.01
N ASP A 99 -0.24 6.01 -14.99
CA ASP A 99 0.35 6.38 -16.27
C ASP A 99 1.51 7.37 -16.11
N TRP A 100 1.38 8.32 -15.20
CA TRP A 100 2.44 9.26 -14.89
C TRP A 100 3.62 8.58 -14.17
N LEU A 101 3.36 7.70 -13.19
CA LEU A 101 4.37 6.90 -12.51
C LEU A 101 5.13 5.99 -13.49
N GLU A 102 4.42 5.35 -14.44
CA GLU A 102 5.04 4.56 -15.50
C GLU A 102 6.06 5.37 -16.31
N LYS A 103 5.70 6.61 -16.67
CA LYS A 103 6.61 7.54 -17.38
C LYS A 103 7.76 7.98 -16.46
N ARG A 104 7.47 8.30 -15.23
CA ARG A 104 8.45 8.78 -14.23
C ARG A 104 9.54 7.76 -13.93
N LEU A 105 9.20 6.47 -13.92
CA LEU A 105 10.13 5.38 -13.64
C LEU A 105 11.06 5.04 -14.84
N ALA A 106 10.94 5.75 -15.98
CA ALA A 106 11.90 5.65 -17.06
C ALA A 106 13.29 6.07 -16.59
N GLY A 107 14.27 5.16 -16.65
CA GLY A 107 15.64 5.41 -16.20
C GLY A 107 15.82 5.60 -14.69
N ARG A 108 14.77 5.43 -13.89
CA ARG A 108 14.84 5.57 -12.42
C ARG A 108 14.67 4.24 -11.73
N ARG A 109 15.44 4.06 -10.64
CA ARG A 109 15.35 2.86 -9.83
C ARG A 109 14.21 2.95 -8.82
N TRP A 110 14.03 4.12 -8.19
CA TRP A 110 13.08 4.42 -7.13
C TRP A 110 12.39 5.76 -7.39
N LEU A 111 11.34 6.09 -6.64
CA LEU A 111 10.61 7.35 -6.79
C LEU A 111 11.51 8.57 -6.62
N CYS A 112 12.41 8.54 -5.63
CA CYS A 112 13.42 9.57 -5.39
C CYS A 112 14.75 9.23 -6.09
N GLY A 113 14.71 8.78 -7.34
CA GLY A 113 15.89 8.52 -8.16
C GLY A 113 16.59 7.20 -7.82
N ALA A 114 17.85 7.28 -7.34
CA ALA A 114 18.62 6.10 -6.96
C ALA A 114 18.36 5.63 -5.53
N ARG A 115 17.77 6.49 -4.69
CA ARG A 115 17.59 6.24 -3.26
C ARG A 115 16.22 5.65 -2.96
N PHE A 116 16.21 4.52 -2.28
CA PHE A 116 15.02 3.89 -1.72
C PHE A 116 14.55 4.65 -0.47
N THR A 117 13.27 5.01 -0.41
CA THR A 117 12.68 5.85 0.64
C THR A 117 11.32 5.31 1.12
N GLU A 118 10.74 5.92 2.15
CA GLU A 118 9.39 5.55 2.63
C GLU A 118 8.31 5.71 1.56
N ALA A 119 8.48 6.61 0.58
CA ALA A 119 7.53 6.76 -0.51
C ALA A 119 7.40 5.48 -1.34
N ASP A 120 8.52 4.77 -1.56
CA ASP A 120 8.52 3.48 -2.25
C ASP A 120 7.79 2.41 -1.43
N VAL A 121 7.96 2.41 -0.10
CA VAL A 121 7.25 1.49 0.80
C VAL A 121 5.75 1.70 0.71
N ARG A 122 5.30 2.95 0.77
CA ARG A 122 3.87 3.31 0.73
C ARG A 122 3.22 2.97 -0.62
N LEU A 123 3.93 3.17 -1.72
CA LEU A 123 3.42 2.79 -3.05
C LEU A 123 3.34 1.27 -3.20
N PHE A 124 4.38 0.55 -2.78
CA PHE A 124 4.47 -0.91 -2.95
C PHE A 124 3.29 -1.65 -2.33
N THR A 125 2.80 -1.25 -1.17
CA THR A 125 1.70 -1.94 -0.49
C THR A 125 0.44 -2.01 -1.35
N THR A 126 0.14 -0.97 -2.14
CA THR A 126 -0.99 -0.96 -3.08
C THR A 126 -0.66 -1.74 -4.35
N LEU A 127 0.53 -1.54 -4.92
CA LEU A 127 0.92 -2.23 -6.17
C LEU A 127 0.94 -3.75 -6.00
N ALA A 128 1.44 -4.26 -4.87
CA ALA A 128 1.48 -5.70 -4.58
C ALA A 128 0.09 -6.35 -4.52
N ARG A 129 -0.95 -5.58 -4.22
CA ARG A 129 -2.35 -6.04 -4.13
C ARG A 129 -3.16 -5.75 -5.39
N PHE A 130 -2.60 -4.96 -6.32
CA PHE A 130 -3.38 -4.33 -7.38
C PHE A 130 -4.13 -5.35 -8.24
N ASP A 131 -3.43 -6.23 -8.91
CA ASP A 131 -4.04 -7.20 -9.82
C ASP A 131 -4.80 -8.31 -9.07
N ALA A 132 -4.34 -8.66 -7.86
CA ALA A 132 -4.97 -9.70 -7.05
C ALA A 132 -6.32 -9.28 -6.44
N VAL A 133 -6.48 -7.98 -6.17
CA VAL A 133 -7.62 -7.45 -5.43
C VAL A 133 -8.26 -6.26 -6.14
N TYR A 134 -7.55 -5.16 -6.26
CA TYR A 134 -8.18 -3.88 -6.66
C TYR A 134 -8.70 -3.89 -8.09
N TYR A 135 -8.04 -4.62 -8.98
CA TYR A 135 -8.46 -4.78 -10.37
C TYR A 135 -9.87 -5.35 -10.49
N SER A 136 -10.15 -6.47 -9.82
CA SER A 136 -11.47 -7.12 -9.91
C SER A 136 -12.42 -6.72 -8.78
N HIS A 137 -11.96 -6.76 -7.54
CA HIS A 137 -12.82 -6.54 -6.37
C HIS A 137 -13.29 -5.09 -6.26
N PHE A 138 -12.40 -4.13 -6.54
CA PHE A 138 -12.70 -2.70 -6.51
C PHE A 138 -12.96 -2.10 -7.89
N LYS A 139 -12.99 -2.93 -8.94
CA LYS A 139 -13.24 -2.50 -10.32
C LYS A 139 -12.23 -1.48 -10.85
N CYS A 140 -10.99 -1.46 -10.33
CA CYS A 140 -9.89 -0.63 -10.83
C CYS A 140 -9.28 -1.29 -12.08
N ASN A 141 -10.07 -1.44 -13.16
CA ASN A 141 -9.79 -2.42 -14.20
C ASN A 141 -9.60 -1.86 -15.61
N LEU A 142 -9.20 -0.60 -15.75
CA LEU A 142 -8.81 -0.07 -17.05
C LEU A 142 -7.56 -0.76 -17.60
N ARG A 143 -6.63 -1.14 -16.70
CA ARG A 143 -5.38 -1.82 -17.04
C ARG A 143 -4.86 -2.59 -15.82
N ARG A 144 -4.27 -3.76 -16.02
CA ARG A 144 -3.60 -4.51 -14.93
C ARG A 144 -2.25 -3.87 -14.64
N LEU A 145 -1.72 -4.07 -13.44
CA LEU A 145 -0.37 -3.61 -13.10
C LEU A 145 0.70 -4.29 -13.97
N VAL A 146 0.53 -5.57 -14.31
CA VAL A 146 1.44 -6.30 -15.19
C VAL A 146 1.53 -5.71 -16.61
N ASP A 147 0.54 -4.94 -17.03
CA ASP A 147 0.51 -4.26 -18.33
C ASP A 147 1.28 -2.92 -18.32
N TYR A 148 1.87 -2.54 -17.19
CA TYR A 148 2.74 -1.38 -17.01
C TYR A 148 4.20 -1.84 -16.84
N PRO A 149 5.01 -1.90 -17.91
CA PRO A 149 6.33 -2.56 -17.86
C PRO A 149 7.28 -2.01 -16.79
N ARG A 150 7.27 -0.71 -16.55
CA ARG A 150 8.18 -0.08 -15.58
C ARG A 150 7.66 -0.17 -14.15
N LEU A 151 6.37 0.07 -13.94
CA LEU A 151 5.71 -0.14 -12.64
C LEU A 151 5.79 -1.60 -12.22
N TRP A 152 5.57 -2.52 -13.15
CA TRP A 152 5.70 -3.95 -12.86
C TRP A 152 7.14 -4.32 -12.49
N ARG A 153 8.12 -3.84 -13.26
CA ARG A 153 9.55 -4.02 -12.93
C ARG A 153 9.92 -3.41 -11.58
N TYR A 154 9.40 -2.23 -11.28
CA TYR A 154 9.59 -1.54 -10.00
C TYR A 154 9.00 -2.36 -8.85
N THR A 155 7.78 -2.87 -8.98
CA THR A 155 7.11 -3.70 -7.98
C THR A 155 7.89 -4.99 -7.71
N ARG A 156 8.36 -5.66 -8.76
CA ARG A 156 9.19 -6.86 -8.65
C ARG A 156 10.54 -6.58 -7.98
N ARG A 157 11.15 -5.45 -8.31
CA ARG A 157 12.40 -5.01 -7.67
C ARG A 157 12.20 -4.78 -6.18
N PHE A 158 11.09 -4.19 -5.78
CA PHE A 158 10.78 -4.00 -4.38
C PHE A 158 10.53 -5.36 -3.70
N TYR A 159 9.75 -6.21 -4.30
CA TYR A 159 9.45 -7.57 -3.79
C TYR A 159 10.74 -8.39 -3.58
N ALA A 160 11.75 -8.20 -4.42
CA ALA A 160 13.04 -8.89 -4.33
C ALA A 160 13.98 -8.33 -3.25
N LEU A 161 13.62 -7.27 -2.53
CA LEU A 161 14.40 -6.79 -1.39
C LEU A 161 14.39 -7.85 -0.27
N PRO A 162 15.53 -8.00 0.45
CA PRO A 162 15.61 -8.97 1.54
C PRO A 162 14.49 -8.81 2.57
N GLY A 163 13.78 -9.88 2.87
CA GLY A 163 12.69 -9.91 3.84
C GLY A 163 11.32 -9.50 3.29
N VAL A 164 11.22 -8.90 2.10
CA VAL A 164 9.93 -8.42 1.58
C VAL A 164 9.05 -9.56 1.09
N ALA A 165 9.60 -10.51 0.36
CA ALA A 165 8.84 -11.64 -0.20
C ALA A 165 8.03 -12.39 0.87
N GLN A 166 8.61 -12.57 2.07
CA GLN A 166 7.99 -13.26 3.19
C GLN A 166 6.81 -12.47 3.80
N THR A 167 6.67 -11.18 3.48
CA THR A 167 5.56 -10.32 3.94
C THR A 167 4.39 -10.26 2.96
N VAL A 168 4.49 -10.94 1.81
CA VAL A 168 3.48 -10.89 0.75
C VAL A 168 2.91 -12.29 0.51
N ASP A 169 1.79 -12.58 1.18
CA ASP A 169 0.99 -13.78 0.94
C ASP A 169 -0.26 -13.40 0.13
N LEU A 170 -0.26 -13.74 -1.17
CA LEU A 170 -1.39 -13.42 -2.06
C LEU A 170 -2.66 -14.22 -1.72
N ALA A 171 -2.55 -15.40 -1.13
CA ALA A 171 -3.71 -16.19 -0.74
C ALA A 171 -4.39 -15.56 0.48
N GLU A 172 -3.61 -15.14 1.47
CA GLU A 172 -4.11 -14.43 2.64
C GLU A 172 -4.69 -13.06 2.25
N ILE A 173 -3.99 -12.28 1.43
CA ILE A 173 -4.46 -11.00 0.90
C ILE A 173 -5.82 -11.16 0.23
N LYS A 174 -5.98 -12.09 -0.70
CA LYS A 174 -7.27 -12.35 -1.37
C LYS A 174 -8.34 -12.79 -0.37
N SER A 175 -8.01 -13.74 0.51
CA SER A 175 -8.93 -14.23 1.52
C SER A 175 -9.46 -13.09 2.40
N HIS A 176 -8.57 -12.20 2.86
CA HIS A 176 -8.94 -11.04 3.67
C HIS A 176 -9.94 -10.14 2.92
N TYR A 177 -9.59 -9.64 1.75
CA TYR A 177 -10.43 -8.68 1.02
C TYR A 177 -11.77 -9.28 0.59
N TYR A 178 -11.76 -10.44 -0.05
CA TYR A 178 -12.97 -11.03 -0.62
C TYR A 178 -13.95 -11.59 0.43
N ARG A 179 -13.47 -11.96 1.62
CA ARG A 179 -14.33 -12.48 2.71
C ARG A 179 -14.79 -11.42 3.70
N SER A 180 -13.99 -10.39 3.95
CA SER A 180 -14.33 -9.37 4.94
C SER A 180 -15.27 -8.28 4.41
N MET A 181 -15.20 -7.96 3.12
CA MET A 181 -15.98 -6.87 2.52
C MET A 181 -17.29 -7.37 1.90
N LYS A 182 -18.21 -7.84 2.75
CA LYS A 182 -19.48 -8.44 2.34
C LYS A 182 -20.38 -7.51 1.54
N HIS A 183 -20.26 -6.21 1.73
CA HIS A 183 -21.03 -5.20 0.96
C HIS A 183 -20.58 -5.11 -0.50
N ILE A 184 -19.35 -5.55 -0.84
CA ILE A 184 -18.85 -5.63 -2.21
C ILE A 184 -18.97 -7.06 -2.76
N ASN A 185 -18.68 -8.06 -1.94
CA ASN A 185 -18.69 -9.47 -2.28
C ASN A 185 -19.58 -10.27 -1.30
N PRO A 186 -20.91 -10.22 -1.44
CA PRO A 186 -21.84 -10.88 -0.51
C PRO A 186 -21.62 -12.39 -0.39
N THR A 187 -21.23 -13.03 -1.47
CA THR A 187 -21.00 -14.49 -1.54
C THR A 187 -19.70 -14.93 -0.84
N GLN A 188 -18.79 -13.99 -0.55
CA GLN A 188 -17.48 -14.26 0.05
C GLN A 188 -16.61 -15.24 -0.77
N ILE A 189 -16.94 -15.45 -2.05
CA ILE A 189 -16.13 -16.28 -2.94
C ILE A 189 -14.79 -15.58 -3.19
N VAL A 190 -13.69 -16.33 -2.95
CA VAL A 190 -12.33 -15.88 -3.22
C VAL A 190 -11.94 -16.35 -4.63
N PRO A 191 -11.59 -15.44 -5.56
CA PRO A 191 -11.27 -15.82 -6.92
C PRO A 191 -9.99 -16.67 -6.97
N LYS A 192 -9.95 -17.64 -7.89
CA LYS A 192 -8.78 -18.48 -8.09
C LYS A 192 -7.59 -17.71 -8.67
N GLY A 193 -7.83 -16.85 -9.64
CA GLY A 193 -6.83 -15.95 -10.23
C GLY A 193 -6.70 -14.59 -9.52
N PRO A 194 -5.88 -13.69 -10.08
CA PRO A 194 -4.92 -13.98 -11.17
C PRO A 194 -3.74 -14.83 -10.70
N ILE A 195 -3.09 -15.51 -11.64
CA ILE A 195 -1.80 -16.16 -11.39
C ILE A 195 -0.72 -15.09 -11.58
N LEU A 196 -0.12 -14.64 -10.48
CA LEU A 196 0.92 -13.60 -10.46
C LEU A 196 2.24 -14.21 -9.99
N SER A 197 3.33 -13.81 -10.63
CA SER A 197 4.68 -14.11 -10.17
C SER A 197 5.47 -12.83 -10.06
N PHE A 198 5.84 -12.45 -8.84
CA PHE A 198 6.79 -11.36 -8.59
C PHE A 198 8.25 -11.81 -8.78
N THR A 199 8.50 -13.11 -8.90
CA THR A 199 9.81 -13.71 -9.19
C THR A 199 9.94 -14.00 -10.69
N GLY A 200 11.17 -14.10 -11.19
CA GLY A 200 11.46 -14.38 -12.61
C GLY A 200 11.93 -13.14 -13.38
N ALA A 201 12.63 -13.37 -14.46
CA ALA A 201 13.28 -12.37 -15.32
C ALA A 201 12.30 -11.36 -15.93
#